data_4c5178bf7f3d9f4454e2c1c5039a20a2
#
_entry.id   4c5178bf7f3d9f4454e2c1c5039a20a2
#
_cell.length_a   1.000
_cell.length_b   1.000
_cell.length_c   1.000
_cell.angle_alpha   90.00
_cell.angle_beta   90.00
_cell.angle_gamma   90.00
#
_symmetry.space_group_name_H-M   'P 1'
#
loop_
_entity.id
_entity.type
_entity.pdbx_description
1 polymer ?
#
loop_
_entity_poly.entity_id
_entity_poly.type
_entity_poly.pdbx_seq_one_letter_code
_entity_poly.pdbx_strand_id
1 'polypeptide(L)'
;ISECLVGSEMCIRDRFRDFGCHNFTMIVNYKKGMIKSYFNELEKDYNVDFADEEVFMGTGGGLCLLKGKIKAPFFFTNCDTLLDVDFGDIYEYHKSHGNLVTMICAFKHYTVPYGVVELGENGSIAAMREKPELDFLTNTGVYVVEPRVVEEMRDGEKIGFPDVIERYRRAGEKVGVYPISESSWMDMGQLEELEKMRRKLENQQ
;
A
#
# COMPACT_ATOMS: atom_id res chain seq x y z
N ILE A 1 19.78 -3.63 9.00
CA ILE A 1 18.42 -3.06 8.89
C ILE A 1 18.45 -1.70 8.16
N SER A 2 19.47 -0.85 8.40
CA SER A 2 19.56 0.48 7.76
C SER A 2 19.86 0.44 6.25
N GLU A 3 20.67 -0.48 5.79
CA GLU A 3 21.02 -0.61 4.36
C GLU A 3 19.89 -1.17 3.50
N CYS A 4 19.04 -2.05 4.06
CA CYS A 4 17.88 -2.58 3.35
C CYS A 4 16.74 -1.56 3.18
N LEU A 5 16.46 -0.72 4.20
CA LEU A 5 15.41 0.29 4.13
C LEU A 5 15.75 1.39 3.10
N VAL A 6 16.99 1.85 3.08
CA VAL A 6 17.44 2.93 2.20
C VAL A 6 17.45 2.52 0.71
N GLY A 7 17.73 1.25 0.39
CA GLY A 7 17.68 0.77 -0.99
C GLY A 7 16.25 0.56 -1.53
N SER A 8 15.35 0.11 -0.70
CA SER A 8 13.97 -0.22 -1.09
C SER A 8 13.09 1.01 -1.34
N GLU A 9 13.21 2.03 -0.49
CA GLU A 9 12.49 3.30 -0.67
C GLU A 9 12.88 3.99 -1.97
N MET A 10 14.14 3.85 -2.40
CA MET A 10 14.59 4.34 -3.71
C MET A 10 13.91 3.59 -4.85
N CYS A 11 13.83 2.27 -4.79
CA CYS A 11 13.17 1.47 -5.83
C CYS A 11 11.67 1.78 -5.95
N ILE A 12 10.96 1.93 -4.81
CA ILE A 12 9.53 2.28 -4.79
C ILE A 12 9.32 3.63 -5.45
N ARG A 13 10.07 4.65 -5.04
CA ARG A 13 9.99 6.00 -5.60
C ARG A 13 10.31 6.02 -7.08
N ASP A 14 11.35 5.32 -7.52
CA ASP A 14 11.77 5.30 -8.92
C ASP A 14 10.68 4.73 -9.81
N ARG A 15 9.95 3.71 -9.36
CA ARG A 15 8.77 3.21 -10.07
C ARG A 15 7.71 4.28 -10.28
N PHE A 16 7.38 5.08 -9.26
CA PHE A 16 6.43 6.18 -9.43
C PHE A 16 6.97 7.26 -10.38
N ARG A 17 8.28 7.54 -10.35
CA ARG A 17 8.93 8.51 -11.26
C ARG A 17 8.82 8.10 -12.72
N ASP A 18 8.98 6.81 -13.03
CA ASP A 18 8.87 6.28 -14.38
C ASP A 18 7.50 6.60 -15.00
N PHE A 19 6.48 6.83 -14.18
CA PHE A 19 5.13 7.24 -14.58
C PHE A 19 4.83 8.72 -14.33
N GLY A 20 5.86 9.56 -14.16
CA GLY A 20 5.72 11.01 -14.08
C GLY A 20 5.37 11.58 -12.70
N CYS A 21 5.45 10.79 -11.63
CA CYS A 21 5.31 11.30 -10.26
C CYS A 21 6.62 11.92 -9.80
N HIS A 22 6.66 13.24 -9.68
CA HIS A 22 7.85 13.98 -9.24
C HIS A 22 7.69 14.68 -7.89
N ASN A 23 6.53 14.58 -7.26
CA ASN A 23 6.25 15.20 -5.97
C ASN A 23 5.90 14.12 -4.95
N PHE A 24 6.71 14.01 -3.92
CA PHE A 24 6.57 13.03 -2.85
C PHE A 24 6.40 13.73 -1.51
N THR A 25 5.54 13.22 -0.66
CA THR A 25 5.42 13.65 0.73
C THR A 25 5.59 12.45 1.64
N MET A 26 6.55 12.54 2.53
CA MET A 26 6.84 11.49 3.51
C MET A 26 6.29 11.88 4.88
N ILE A 27 5.40 11.05 5.42
CA ILE A 27 4.97 11.16 6.81
C ILE A 27 6.01 10.43 7.65
N VAL A 28 6.72 11.16 8.50
CA VAL A 28 7.86 10.64 9.26
C VAL A 28 7.68 10.82 10.75
N ASN A 29 8.04 9.78 11.52
CA ASN A 29 7.97 9.76 12.97
C ASN A 29 9.33 9.40 13.57
N TYR A 30 9.61 8.11 13.74
CA TYR A 30 10.83 7.59 14.34
C TYR A 30 12.05 7.89 13.47
N LYS A 31 13.14 8.38 14.09
CA LYS A 31 14.39 8.76 13.41
C LYS A 31 14.21 9.76 12.25
N LYS A 32 13.17 10.59 12.31
CA LYS A 32 12.83 11.57 11.26
C LYS A 32 14.00 12.45 10.83
N GLY A 33 14.89 12.82 11.76
CA GLY A 33 16.09 13.61 11.44
C GLY A 33 17.06 12.88 10.51
N MET A 34 17.27 11.59 10.69
CA MET A 34 18.14 10.78 9.83
C MET A 34 17.54 10.63 8.43
N ILE A 35 16.23 10.36 8.36
CA ILE A 35 15.51 10.23 7.07
C ILE A 35 15.61 11.53 6.29
N LYS A 36 15.33 12.67 6.92
CA LYS A 36 15.42 14.00 6.28
C LYS A 36 16.83 14.32 5.81
N SER A 37 17.88 14.04 6.64
CA SER A 37 19.27 14.28 6.25
C SER A 37 19.64 13.45 5.03
N TYR A 38 19.28 12.17 5.01
CA TYR A 38 19.53 11.28 3.89
C TYR A 38 18.93 11.83 2.58
N PHE A 39 17.65 12.18 2.57
CA PHE A 39 17.00 12.73 1.38
C PHE A 39 17.52 14.11 0.98
N ASN A 40 18.04 14.91 1.91
CA ASN A 40 18.63 16.21 1.61
C ASN A 40 20.01 16.10 0.94
N GLU A 41 20.76 15.04 1.19
CA GLU A 41 22.09 14.77 0.61
C GLU A 41 22.01 14.16 -0.79
N LEU A 42 20.86 13.61 -1.19
CA LEU A 42 20.68 13.01 -2.51
C LEU A 42 20.62 14.09 -3.62
N GLU A 43 21.34 13.88 -4.70
CA GLU A 43 21.04 14.54 -5.97
C GLU A 43 19.73 14.00 -6.52
N LYS A 44 18.75 14.87 -6.75
CA LYS A 44 17.39 14.47 -7.11
C LYS A 44 16.76 15.37 -8.14
N ASP A 45 16.04 14.78 -9.06
CA ASP A 45 15.19 15.42 -10.07
C ASP A 45 13.69 15.41 -9.68
N TYR A 46 13.41 15.22 -8.38
CA TYR A 46 12.07 15.14 -7.79
C TYR A 46 12.02 15.94 -6.49
N ASN A 47 10.83 16.32 -6.08
CA ASN A 47 10.58 17.05 -4.84
C ASN A 47 10.19 16.08 -3.71
N VAL A 48 10.74 16.30 -2.53
CA VAL A 48 10.34 15.56 -1.31
C VAL A 48 9.99 16.57 -0.23
N ASP A 49 8.75 16.50 0.23
CA ASP A 49 8.26 17.21 1.39
C ASP A 49 8.11 16.24 2.56
N PHE A 50 8.19 16.76 3.78
CA PHE A 50 8.04 15.97 5.00
C PHE A 50 6.89 16.50 5.84
N ALA A 51 6.07 15.56 6.35
CA ALA A 51 5.07 15.81 7.38
C ALA A 51 5.51 15.10 8.67
N ASP A 52 5.77 15.88 9.71
CA ASP A 52 6.26 15.37 10.99
C ASP A 52 5.10 14.85 11.84
N GLU A 53 5.09 13.55 12.05
CA GLU A 53 4.19 12.90 12.99
C GLU A 53 4.85 12.84 14.37
N GLU A 54 4.29 13.52 15.36
CA GLU A 54 4.86 13.56 16.71
C GLU A 54 4.49 12.31 17.53
N VAL A 55 3.28 11.80 17.32
CA VAL A 55 2.77 10.59 17.96
C VAL A 55 2.26 9.67 16.87
N PHE A 56 2.67 8.40 16.87
CA PHE A 56 2.25 7.44 15.87
C PHE A 56 0.72 7.27 15.82
N MET A 57 0.13 7.65 14.70
CA MET A 57 -1.32 7.67 14.48
C MET A 57 -1.82 6.49 13.61
N GLY A 58 -1.03 5.43 13.48
CA GLY A 58 -1.37 4.29 12.61
C GLY A 58 -1.02 4.57 11.14
N THR A 59 -1.31 3.62 10.26
CA THR A 59 -0.97 3.72 8.83
C THR A 59 -1.84 4.71 8.06
N GLY A 60 -2.94 5.19 8.63
CA GLY A 60 -3.87 6.14 7.98
C GLY A 60 -3.93 7.50 8.65
N GLY A 61 -3.78 7.56 9.98
CA GLY A 61 -4.01 8.79 10.76
C GLY A 61 -3.11 9.94 10.39
N GLY A 62 -1.85 9.67 10.02
CA GLY A 62 -0.87 10.68 9.59
C GLY A 62 -1.30 11.49 8.36
N LEU A 63 -2.26 11.02 7.57
CA LEU A 63 -2.80 11.78 6.44
C LEU A 63 -3.42 13.12 6.86
N CYS A 64 -3.90 13.27 8.09
CA CYS A 64 -4.44 14.55 8.58
C CYS A 64 -3.44 15.70 8.53
N LEU A 65 -2.12 15.40 8.57
CA LEU A 65 -1.03 16.39 8.48
C LEU A 65 -0.91 17.03 7.08
N LEU A 66 -1.61 16.46 6.10
CA LEU A 66 -1.59 16.89 4.71
C LEU A 66 -2.81 17.73 4.31
N LYS A 67 -3.70 18.04 5.26
CA LYS A 67 -4.87 18.89 5.03
C LYS A 67 -4.48 20.22 4.37
N GLY A 68 -5.25 20.63 3.38
CA GLY A 68 -5.02 21.84 2.62
C GLY A 68 -3.86 21.78 1.62
N LYS A 69 -3.03 20.73 1.65
CA LYS A 69 -1.85 20.59 0.80
C LYS A 69 -2.13 19.80 -0.48
N ILE A 70 -2.99 18.77 -0.41
CA ILE A 70 -3.29 17.88 -1.51
C ILE A 70 -4.46 18.44 -2.34
N LYS A 71 -4.28 18.59 -3.65
CA LYS A 71 -5.26 19.21 -4.55
C LYS A 71 -5.75 18.31 -5.68
N ALA A 72 -5.14 17.15 -5.86
CA ALA A 72 -5.49 16.18 -6.89
C ALA A 72 -5.44 14.77 -6.30
N PRO A 73 -6.07 13.77 -6.93
CA PRO A 73 -5.91 12.38 -6.53
C PRO A 73 -4.44 11.99 -6.49
N PHE A 74 -4.06 11.20 -5.51
CA PHE A 74 -2.67 10.86 -5.25
C PHE A 74 -2.51 9.39 -4.88
N PHE A 75 -1.32 8.86 -5.11
CA PHE A 75 -0.94 7.55 -4.60
C PHE A 75 -0.55 7.65 -3.13
N PHE A 76 -1.11 6.76 -2.34
CA PHE A 76 -0.75 6.56 -0.93
C PHE A 76 -0.23 5.15 -0.77
N THR A 77 0.99 5.01 -0.22
CA THR A 77 1.67 3.71 -0.13
C THR A 77 2.38 3.53 1.19
N ASN A 78 2.46 2.28 1.65
CA ASN A 78 3.43 1.89 2.68
C ASN A 78 4.85 2.01 2.11
N CYS A 79 5.84 2.19 2.99
CA CYS A 79 7.25 2.34 2.60
C CYS A 79 7.97 1.01 2.33
N ASP A 80 7.30 -0.11 2.47
CA ASP A 80 7.82 -1.48 2.34
C ASP A 80 7.16 -2.29 1.21
N THR A 81 6.40 -1.61 0.33
CA THR A 81 5.66 -2.25 -0.76
C THR A 81 6.18 -1.78 -2.12
N LEU A 82 6.62 -2.71 -2.95
CA LEU A 82 7.00 -2.45 -4.33
C LEU A 82 6.00 -3.12 -5.29
N LEU A 83 5.50 -2.35 -6.26
CA LEU A 83 4.63 -2.84 -7.31
C LEU A 83 5.30 -2.72 -8.68
N ASP A 84 5.18 -3.78 -9.48
CA ASP A 84 5.58 -3.82 -10.89
C ASP A 84 4.31 -3.75 -11.77
N VAL A 85 3.80 -2.53 -11.93
CA VAL A 85 2.51 -2.24 -12.58
C VAL A 85 2.58 -0.93 -13.36
N ASP A 86 1.63 -0.70 -14.25
CA ASP A 86 1.40 0.61 -14.86
C ASP A 86 0.57 1.50 -13.91
N PHE A 87 1.22 2.47 -13.27
CA PHE A 87 0.55 3.42 -12.38
C PHE A 87 -0.36 4.39 -13.14
N GLY A 88 -0.08 4.66 -14.40
CA GLY A 88 -0.95 5.47 -15.26
C GLY A 88 -2.31 4.81 -15.46
N ASP A 89 -2.33 3.52 -15.80
CA ASP A 89 -3.57 2.75 -15.96
C ASP A 89 -4.38 2.71 -14.67
N ILE A 90 -3.72 2.53 -13.53
CA ILE A 90 -4.38 2.54 -12.21
C ILE A 90 -5.02 3.89 -11.92
N TYR A 91 -4.31 4.99 -12.22
CA TYR A 91 -4.82 6.34 -12.01
C TYR A 91 -6.03 6.63 -12.90
N GLU A 92 -5.98 6.29 -14.18
CA GLU A 92 -7.11 6.45 -15.10
C GLU A 92 -8.29 5.54 -14.73
N TYR A 93 -8.03 4.32 -14.26
CA TYR A 93 -9.08 3.46 -13.70
C TYR A 93 -9.78 4.11 -12.52
N HIS A 94 -9.03 4.69 -11.58
CA HIS A 94 -9.58 5.39 -10.41
C HIS A 94 -10.53 6.52 -10.85
N LYS A 95 -10.06 7.38 -11.76
CA LYS A 95 -10.83 8.52 -12.26
C LYS A 95 -12.08 8.10 -13.04
N SER A 96 -11.94 7.16 -13.97
CA SER A 96 -13.05 6.70 -14.82
C SER A 96 -14.16 6.03 -14.02
N HIS A 97 -13.82 5.39 -12.90
CA HIS A 97 -14.80 4.78 -12.01
C HIS A 97 -15.36 5.77 -10.98
N GLY A 98 -14.78 6.94 -10.80
CA GLY A 98 -15.21 7.94 -9.81
C GLY A 98 -15.13 7.39 -8.39
N ASN A 99 -14.09 6.65 -8.07
CA ASN A 99 -13.86 6.10 -6.75
C ASN A 99 -13.33 7.18 -5.80
N LEU A 100 -13.75 7.16 -4.55
CA LEU A 100 -13.16 7.99 -3.49
C LEU A 100 -11.79 7.44 -3.08
N VAL A 101 -11.68 6.11 -3.03
CA VAL A 101 -10.43 5.37 -2.83
C VAL A 101 -10.43 4.17 -3.77
N THR A 102 -9.30 3.92 -4.44
CA THR A 102 -9.06 2.66 -5.15
C THR A 102 -7.93 1.92 -4.44
N MET A 103 -8.22 0.73 -3.95
CA MET A 103 -7.25 -0.14 -3.31
C MET A 103 -6.64 -1.07 -4.36
N ILE A 104 -5.30 -1.10 -4.46
CA ILE A 104 -4.59 -2.07 -5.31
C ILE A 104 -4.49 -3.39 -4.54
N CYS A 105 -5.01 -4.47 -5.13
CA CYS A 105 -5.04 -5.78 -4.50
C CYS A 105 -4.38 -6.83 -5.38
N ALA A 106 -3.51 -7.63 -4.80
CA ALA A 106 -2.88 -8.75 -5.48
C ALA A 106 -3.73 -10.02 -5.34
N PHE A 107 -3.87 -10.78 -6.41
CA PHE A 107 -4.38 -12.14 -6.35
C PHE A 107 -3.40 -13.00 -5.55
N LYS A 108 -3.95 -13.79 -4.62
CA LYS A 108 -3.22 -14.81 -3.87
C LYS A 108 -3.90 -16.15 -4.03
N HIS A 109 -3.09 -17.17 -4.32
CA HIS A 109 -3.48 -18.56 -4.37
C HIS A 109 -2.89 -19.28 -3.18
N TYR A 110 -3.72 -19.94 -2.41
CA TYR A 110 -3.28 -20.71 -1.25
C TYR A 110 -3.89 -22.11 -1.30
N THR A 111 -3.04 -23.12 -1.42
CA THR A 111 -3.47 -24.52 -1.30
C THR A 111 -3.35 -24.97 0.15
N VAL A 112 -4.46 -25.35 0.77
CA VAL A 112 -4.43 -25.99 2.09
C VAL A 112 -3.90 -27.40 1.90
N PRO A 113 -2.72 -27.78 2.47
CA PRO A 113 -2.09 -29.07 2.17
C PRO A 113 -2.77 -30.28 2.82
N TYR A 114 -3.97 -30.07 3.40
CA TYR A 114 -4.75 -31.08 4.15
C TYR A 114 -6.21 -31.05 3.70
N GLY A 115 -6.95 -32.11 4.06
CA GLY A 115 -8.41 -32.10 3.96
C GLY A 115 -9.02 -31.10 4.94
N VAL A 116 -9.90 -30.25 4.44
CA VAL A 116 -10.66 -29.26 5.24
C VAL A 116 -12.05 -29.82 5.49
N VAL A 117 -12.47 -29.84 6.76
CA VAL A 117 -13.77 -30.37 7.21
C VAL A 117 -14.61 -29.19 7.74
N GLU A 118 -15.82 -29.05 7.24
CA GLU A 118 -16.84 -28.17 7.77
C GLU A 118 -17.72 -28.92 8.76
N LEU A 119 -17.85 -28.37 9.97
CA LEU A 119 -18.70 -28.98 11.01
C LEU A 119 -20.17 -28.67 10.77
N GLY A 120 -21.00 -29.71 10.81
CA GLY A 120 -22.45 -29.60 10.85
C GLY A 120 -23.01 -29.64 12.28
N GLU A 121 -24.32 -29.76 12.38
CA GLU A 121 -25.01 -29.90 13.67
C GLU A 121 -24.60 -31.19 14.41
N ASN A 122 -24.54 -31.10 15.73
CA ASN A 122 -24.23 -32.21 16.63
C ASN A 122 -22.91 -32.94 16.33
N GLY A 123 -21.90 -32.21 15.79
CA GLY A 123 -20.59 -32.80 15.52
C GLY A 123 -20.53 -33.66 14.24
N SER A 124 -21.57 -33.60 13.40
CA SER A 124 -21.53 -34.24 12.08
C SER A 124 -20.60 -33.48 11.11
N ILE A 125 -20.21 -34.15 10.03
CA ILE A 125 -19.48 -33.51 8.94
C ILE A 125 -20.51 -32.93 7.96
N ALA A 126 -20.50 -31.59 7.77
CA ALA A 126 -21.34 -30.90 6.78
C ALA A 126 -20.73 -30.98 5.37
N ALA A 127 -19.41 -30.79 5.27
CA ALA A 127 -18.67 -30.89 4.03
C ALA A 127 -17.22 -31.33 4.30
N MET A 128 -16.58 -31.90 3.29
CA MET A 128 -15.14 -32.19 3.29
C MET A 128 -14.56 -31.91 1.93
N ARG A 129 -13.43 -31.16 1.91
CA ARG A 129 -12.70 -30.85 0.69
C ARG A 129 -11.24 -31.23 0.87
N GLU A 130 -10.72 -32.07 -0.01
CA GLU A 130 -9.31 -32.48 0.01
C GLU A 130 -8.47 -31.42 -0.69
N LYS A 131 -7.46 -30.93 0.01
CA LYS A 131 -6.48 -29.95 -0.48
C LYS A 131 -7.11 -28.79 -1.26
N PRO A 132 -8.08 -28.08 -0.67
CA PRO A 132 -8.77 -27.03 -1.40
C PRO A 132 -7.81 -25.88 -1.75
N GLU A 133 -7.99 -25.35 -2.96
CA GLU A 133 -7.38 -24.10 -3.40
C GLU A 133 -8.27 -22.93 -3.01
N LEU A 134 -7.67 -21.90 -2.43
CA LEU A 134 -8.34 -20.66 -2.01
C LEU A 134 -7.76 -19.50 -2.78
N ASP A 135 -8.63 -18.83 -3.52
CA ASP A 135 -8.28 -17.63 -4.26
C ASP A 135 -8.88 -16.41 -3.57
N PHE A 136 -8.06 -15.39 -3.32
CA PHE A 136 -8.53 -14.15 -2.71
C PHE A 136 -7.68 -12.96 -3.13
N LEU A 137 -8.25 -11.77 -2.99
CA LEU A 137 -7.55 -10.50 -3.19
C LEU A 137 -6.97 -10.02 -1.87
N THR A 138 -5.67 -9.79 -1.87
CA THR A 138 -4.94 -9.27 -0.71
C THR A 138 -4.60 -7.80 -0.91
N ASN A 139 -4.86 -6.99 0.09
CA ASN A 139 -4.46 -5.58 0.10
C ASN A 139 -2.93 -5.45 0.07
N THR A 140 -2.42 -4.74 -0.93
CA THR A 140 -0.97 -4.52 -1.08
C THR A 140 -0.41 -3.39 -0.23
N GLY A 141 -1.28 -2.55 0.36
CA GLY A 141 -0.85 -1.33 1.05
C GLY A 141 -0.60 -0.14 0.12
N VAL A 142 -1.05 -0.24 -1.14
CA VAL A 142 -0.99 0.87 -2.13
C VAL A 142 -2.40 1.24 -2.57
N TYR A 143 -2.64 2.55 -2.66
CA TYR A 143 -3.97 3.10 -2.92
C TYR A 143 -3.89 4.33 -3.83
N VAL A 144 -4.96 4.61 -4.56
CA VAL A 144 -5.23 5.93 -5.13
C VAL A 144 -6.34 6.57 -4.31
N VAL A 145 -6.12 7.81 -3.88
CA VAL A 145 -6.94 8.47 -2.87
C VAL A 145 -7.33 9.87 -3.35
N GLU A 146 -8.61 10.21 -3.22
CA GLU A 146 -9.11 11.56 -3.48
C GLU A 146 -8.72 12.52 -2.35
N PRO A 147 -8.42 13.81 -2.66
CA PRO A 147 -8.07 14.83 -1.65
C PRO A 147 -9.11 14.96 -0.52
N ARG A 148 -10.38 14.75 -0.83
CA ARG A 148 -11.49 14.79 0.13
C ARG A 148 -11.23 13.88 1.34
N VAL A 149 -10.61 12.71 1.13
CA VAL A 149 -10.28 11.78 2.22
C VAL A 149 -9.35 12.43 3.23
N VAL A 150 -8.34 13.17 2.76
CA VAL A 150 -7.38 13.88 3.62
C VAL A 150 -8.08 14.98 4.42
N GLU A 151 -8.95 15.76 3.78
CA GLU A 151 -9.68 16.87 4.42
C GLU A 151 -10.64 16.38 5.51
N GLU A 152 -11.21 15.19 5.35
CA GLU A 152 -12.16 14.59 6.29
C GLU A 152 -11.49 13.77 7.41
N MET A 153 -10.18 13.55 7.35
CA MET A 153 -9.45 12.86 8.45
C MET A 153 -9.58 13.65 9.75
N ARG A 154 -9.74 12.94 10.86
CA ARG A 154 -9.77 13.56 12.19
C ARG A 154 -8.36 13.80 12.70
N ASP A 155 -8.12 14.99 13.23
CA ASP A 155 -6.82 15.35 13.78
C ASP A 155 -6.50 14.49 15.02
N GLY A 156 -5.30 13.91 15.03
CA GLY A 156 -4.84 13.06 16.13
C GLY A 156 -5.52 11.70 16.27
N GLU A 157 -6.38 11.31 15.32
CA GLU A 157 -7.01 9.99 15.34
C GLU A 157 -5.99 8.90 15.00
N LYS A 158 -5.84 7.93 15.89
CA LYS A 158 -5.03 6.73 15.62
C LYS A 158 -5.86 5.69 14.89
N ILE A 159 -5.61 5.54 13.57
CA ILE A 159 -6.40 4.67 12.70
C ILE A 159 -5.52 4.04 11.62
N GLY A 160 -5.81 2.76 11.27
CA GLY A 160 -5.26 2.12 10.08
C GLY A 160 -5.96 2.59 8.80
N PHE A 161 -5.24 2.67 7.68
CA PHE A 161 -5.88 3.10 6.44
C PHE A 161 -6.97 2.12 5.93
N PRO A 162 -6.86 0.80 6.13
CA PRO A 162 -7.98 -0.12 5.85
C PRO A 162 -9.26 0.22 6.63
N ASP A 163 -9.14 0.70 7.88
CA ASP A 163 -10.29 1.11 8.67
C ASP A 163 -10.92 2.43 8.16
N VAL A 164 -10.08 3.33 7.59
CA VAL A 164 -10.57 4.53 6.89
C VAL A 164 -11.39 4.13 5.67
N ILE A 165 -10.91 3.19 4.86
CA ILE A 165 -11.63 2.66 3.69
C ILE A 165 -12.95 2.03 4.12
N GLU A 166 -12.94 1.21 5.17
CA GLU A 166 -14.14 0.55 5.67
C GLU A 166 -15.17 1.57 6.21
N ARG A 167 -14.72 2.67 6.82
CA ARG A 167 -15.58 3.78 7.23
C ARG A 167 -16.34 4.37 6.04
N TYR A 168 -15.64 4.65 4.93
CA TYR A 168 -16.26 5.18 3.71
C TYR A 168 -17.17 4.16 3.04
N ARG A 169 -16.77 2.90 2.97
CA ARG A 169 -17.61 1.82 2.44
C ARG A 169 -18.94 1.71 3.19
N ARG A 170 -18.92 1.76 4.53
CA ARG A 170 -20.13 1.74 5.37
C ARG A 170 -20.99 2.99 5.21
N ALA A 171 -20.39 4.11 4.90
CA ALA A 171 -21.11 5.35 4.61
C ALA A 171 -21.74 5.37 3.20
N GLY A 172 -21.56 4.31 2.40
CA GLY A 172 -22.11 4.22 1.04
C GLY A 172 -21.29 4.96 -0.01
N GLU A 173 -20.09 5.42 0.34
CA GLU A 173 -19.18 6.03 -0.60
C GLU A 173 -18.54 4.98 -1.53
N LYS A 174 -18.21 5.42 -2.73
CA LYS A 174 -17.64 4.53 -3.73
C LYS A 174 -16.17 4.24 -3.47
N VAL A 175 -15.87 3.08 -2.94
CA VAL A 175 -14.51 2.54 -2.80
C VAL A 175 -14.35 1.38 -3.77
N GLY A 176 -13.23 1.35 -4.50
CA GLY A 176 -12.97 0.36 -5.55
C GLY A 176 -11.72 -0.47 -5.29
N VAL A 177 -11.58 -1.51 -6.09
CA VAL A 177 -10.40 -2.39 -6.09
C VAL A 177 -9.84 -2.45 -7.50
N TYR A 178 -8.52 -2.32 -7.62
CA TYR A 178 -7.78 -2.61 -8.84
C TYR A 178 -6.97 -3.90 -8.62
N PRO A 179 -7.34 -5.01 -9.31
CA PRO A 179 -6.66 -6.28 -9.13
C PRO A 179 -5.35 -6.32 -9.93
N ILE A 180 -4.31 -6.87 -9.33
CA ILE A 180 -3.01 -7.12 -9.96
C ILE A 180 -2.59 -8.57 -9.76
N SER A 181 -1.62 -9.03 -10.57
CA SER A 181 -1.01 -10.35 -10.39
C SER A 181 -0.22 -10.43 -9.08
N GLU A 182 -0.18 -11.59 -8.45
CA GLU A 182 0.70 -11.86 -7.31
C GLU A 182 2.17 -11.57 -7.64
N SER A 183 2.61 -11.90 -8.85
CA SER A 183 3.99 -11.67 -9.30
C SER A 183 4.37 -10.19 -9.45
N SER A 184 3.38 -9.29 -9.51
CA SER A 184 3.57 -7.85 -9.59
C SER A 184 3.70 -7.18 -8.21
N TRP A 185 3.53 -7.92 -7.11
CA TRP A 185 3.60 -7.40 -5.76
C TRP A 185 4.76 -8.00 -4.98
N MET A 186 5.56 -7.15 -4.36
CA MET A 186 6.68 -7.52 -3.49
C MET A 186 6.52 -6.78 -2.15
N ASP A 187 6.38 -7.56 -1.08
CA ASP A 187 6.30 -7.07 0.29
C ASP A 187 7.69 -7.23 0.96
N MET A 188 8.37 -6.11 1.17
CA MET A 188 9.71 -6.08 1.75
C MET A 188 9.73 -6.24 3.28
N GLY A 189 8.56 -6.18 3.92
CA GLY A 189 8.41 -6.47 5.34
C GLY A 189 8.65 -7.96 5.68
N GLN A 190 8.68 -8.85 4.66
CA GLN A 190 8.96 -10.28 4.83
C GLN A 190 10.36 -10.61 4.30
N LEU A 191 11.22 -11.19 5.14
CA LEU A 191 12.63 -11.51 4.81
C LEU A 191 12.77 -12.41 3.56
N GLU A 192 11.86 -13.36 3.37
CA GLU A 192 11.88 -14.26 2.21
C GLU A 192 11.58 -13.51 0.90
N GLU A 193 10.68 -12.53 0.94
CA GLU A 193 10.32 -11.71 -0.22
C GLU A 193 11.45 -10.71 -0.56
N LEU A 194 12.16 -10.21 0.44
CA LEU A 194 13.32 -9.34 0.28
C LEU A 194 14.44 -10.02 -0.51
N GLU A 195 14.73 -11.30 -0.24
CA GLU A 195 15.71 -12.07 -0.99
C GLU A 195 15.29 -12.32 -2.45
N LYS A 196 14.01 -12.59 -2.70
CA LYS A 196 13.47 -12.75 -4.06
C LYS A 196 13.56 -11.46 -4.85
N MET A 197 13.26 -10.32 -4.22
CA MET A 197 13.35 -9.01 -4.84
C MET A 197 14.80 -8.66 -5.22
N ARG A 198 15.75 -8.90 -4.32
CA ARG A 198 17.18 -8.66 -4.59
C ARG A 198 17.66 -9.41 -5.83
N ARG A 199 17.31 -10.69 -5.97
CA ARG A 199 17.62 -11.50 -7.15
C ARG A 199 16.95 -10.97 -8.43
N LYS A 200 15.71 -10.44 -8.33
CA LYS A 200 14.97 -9.91 -9.49
C LYS A 200 15.58 -8.60 -9.98
N LEU A 201 16.03 -7.73 -9.07
CA LEU A 201 16.70 -6.46 -9.39
C LEU A 201 18.12 -6.67 -9.94
N GLU A 202 18.88 -7.65 -9.42
CA GLU A 202 20.20 -8.01 -9.93
C GLU A 202 20.16 -8.57 -11.36
N ASN A 203 19.06 -9.19 -11.79
CA ASN A 203 18.86 -9.73 -13.13
C ASN A 203 18.34 -8.70 -14.16
N GLN A 204 18.02 -7.47 -13.75
CA GLN A 204 17.54 -6.39 -14.62
C GLN A 204 18.66 -5.35 -14.95
N GLN A 205 19.85 -5.51 -14.40
CA GLN A 205 21.06 -4.74 -14.73
C GLN A 205 21.93 -5.52 -15.74
#